data_32fa613b603d0014e585831521478da3
#
_entry.id   32fa613b603d0014e585831521478da3
#
_cell.length_a   1.000
_cell.length_b   1.000
_cell.length_c   1.000
_cell.angle_alpha   90.00
_cell.angle_beta   90.00
_cell.angle_gamma   90.00
#
_symmetry.space_group_name_H-M   'P 1'
#
loop_
_entity.id
_entity.type
_entity.pdbx_description
1 polymer ?
#
loop_
_entity_poly.entity_id
_entity_poly.type
_entity_poly.pdbx_seq_one_letter_code
_entity_poly.pdbx_strand_id
1 'polypeptide(L)'
;MLNNTKTIKIQSVISHNSKTFQVEVKTEICDGTGCYIAGVSDDQSTTILLDALSAVQAAGYKLPTGRILVSIDGFYDDWNSEYLHLPIAVSLVALQYDLVLDTKRFFLSGPVSLDAELKDVPDARDITDIAKRLGRKIFLPKGQYIKGLTTFQDYAVPADDLKDVINHLDIF
;
A
#
# COMPACT_ATOMS: atom_id res chain seq x y z
N MET A 1 -20.99 24.72 -5.35
CA MET A 1 -19.88 23.92 -5.98
C MET A 1 -19.85 22.55 -5.31
N LEU A 2 -20.06 21.52 -6.07
CA LEU A 2 -19.85 20.16 -5.58
C LEU A 2 -18.34 19.96 -5.45
N ASN A 3 -17.84 19.84 -4.23
CA ASN A 3 -16.47 19.40 -3.98
C ASN A 3 -16.34 17.98 -4.51
N ASN A 4 -15.73 17.81 -5.66
CA ASN A 4 -15.41 16.50 -6.23
C ASN A 4 -14.20 15.89 -5.52
N THR A 5 -14.29 15.72 -4.21
CA THR A 5 -13.24 15.04 -3.44
C THR A 5 -13.52 13.55 -3.43
N LYS A 6 -12.57 12.78 -3.95
CA LYS A 6 -12.59 11.32 -3.86
C LYS A 6 -11.64 10.90 -2.75
N THR A 7 -12.06 9.93 -1.94
CA THR A 7 -11.29 9.48 -0.77
C THR A 7 -11.31 7.96 -0.67
N ILE A 8 -10.18 7.38 -0.30
CA ILE A 8 -10.05 5.96 0.06
C ILE A 8 -9.20 5.83 1.32
N LYS A 9 -9.56 4.88 2.17
CA LYS A 9 -8.78 4.50 3.36
C LYS A 9 -8.34 3.05 3.24
N ILE A 10 -7.06 2.80 3.44
CA ILE A 10 -6.47 1.47 3.37
C ILE A 10 -5.73 1.19 4.68
N GLN A 11 -5.95 0.00 5.23
CA GLN A 11 -5.25 -0.46 6.41
C GLN A 11 -3.93 -1.12 6.03
N SER A 12 -2.87 -0.75 6.71
CA SER A 12 -1.53 -1.30 6.56
C SER A 12 -0.99 -1.79 7.89
N VAL A 13 0.02 -2.61 7.84
CA VAL A 13 0.73 -3.11 9.03
C VAL A 13 2.21 -2.88 8.85
N ILE A 14 2.86 -2.40 9.89
CA ILE A 14 4.29 -2.12 9.92
C ILE A 14 4.90 -2.90 11.07
N SER A 15 6.07 -3.48 10.84
CA SER A 15 6.89 -4.06 11.89
C SER A 15 8.04 -3.12 12.25
N HIS A 16 8.23 -2.90 13.54
CA HIS A 16 9.34 -2.11 14.06
C HIS A 16 9.78 -2.67 15.41
N ASN A 17 11.06 -2.99 15.55
CA ASN A 17 11.64 -3.60 16.77
C ASN A 17 10.85 -4.82 17.26
N SER A 18 10.56 -5.75 16.36
CA SER A 18 9.81 -6.99 16.64
C SER A 18 8.37 -6.78 17.15
N LYS A 19 7.83 -5.59 16.97
CA LYS A 19 6.43 -5.26 17.25
C LYS A 19 5.73 -4.87 15.97
N THR A 20 4.45 -5.20 15.87
CA THR A 20 3.61 -4.86 14.73
C THR A 20 2.62 -3.76 15.10
N PHE A 21 2.42 -2.84 14.17
CA PHE A 21 1.54 -1.69 14.34
C PHE A 21 0.61 -1.58 13.14
N GLN A 22 -0.65 -1.31 13.39
CA GLN A 22 -1.59 -0.96 12.35
C GLN A 22 -1.49 0.54 12.06
N VAL A 23 -1.45 0.88 10.78
CA VAL A 23 -1.51 2.27 10.32
C VAL A 23 -2.62 2.40 9.29
N GLU A 24 -3.24 3.57 9.22
CA GLU A 24 -4.23 3.89 8.21
C GLU A 24 -3.63 4.83 7.18
N VAL A 25 -3.76 4.48 5.92
CA VAL A 25 -3.38 5.32 4.77
C VAL A 25 -4.66 5.87 4.17
N LYS A 26 -4.86 7.17 4.28
CA LYS A 26 -5.98 7.89 3.66
C LYS A 26 -5.45 8.67 2.47
N THR A 27 -6.02 8.42 1.30
CA THR A 27 -5.67 9.16 0.08
C THR A 27 -6.90 9.92 -0.41
N GLU A 28 -6.71 11.20 -0.72
CA GLU A 28 -7.74 12.08 -1.24
C GLU A 28 -7.28 12.70 -2.55
N ILE A 29 -8.19 12.83 -3.49
CA ILE A 29 -7.99 13.58 -4.73
C ILE A 29 -9.03 14.70 -4.75
N CYS A 30 -8.57 15.93 -4.83
CA CYS A 30 -9.42 17.12 -4.85
C CYS A 30 -8.97 18.10 -5.94
N ASP A 31 -9.70 19.19 -6.09
CA ASP A 31 -9.33 20.23 -7.04
C ASP A 31 -8.02 20.88 -6.65
N GLY A 32 -7.20 21.20 -7.64
CA GLY A 32 -5.90 21.83 -7.45
C GLY A 32 -4.77 21.04 -8.09
N THR A 33 -3.56 21.31 -7.66
CA THR A 33 -2.34 20.68 -8.18
C THR A 33 -1.41 20.27 -7.05
N GLY A 34 -0.50 19.33 -7.35
CA GLY A 34 0.54 18.88 -6.44
C GLY A 34 0.19 17.60 -5.70
N CYS A 35 1.21 17.04 -5.08
CA CYS A 35 1.13 15.83 -4.28
C CYS A 35 1.73 16.10 -2.91
N TYR A 36 1.00 15.76 -1.87
CA TYR A 36 1.41 16.02 -0.50
C TYR A 36 1.17 14.79 0.36
N ILE A 37 2.04 14.60 1.34
CA ILE A 37 1.89 13.54 2.32
C ILE A 37 2.05 14.12 3.73
N ALA A 38 1.18 13.73 4.63
CA ALA A 38 1.22 14.10 6.05
C ALA A 38 1.34 12.84 6.91
N GLY A 39 1.94 12.97 8.08
CA GLY A 39 2.14 11.88 9.04
C GLY A 39 3.48 11.15 8.91
N VAL A 40 4.35 11.62 8.02
CA VAL A 40 5.75 11.16 7.89
C VAL A 40 6.68 12.36 7.93
N SER A 41 7.97 12.14 8.21
CA SER A 41 8.96 13.24 8.18
C SER A 41 9.14 13.82 6.78
N ASP A 42 9.57 15.06 6.70
CA ASP A 42 9.82 15.73 5.42
C ASP A 42 10.87 15.00 4.58
N ASP A 43 11.89 14.43 5.23
CA ASP A 43 12.95 13.67 4.56
C ASP A 43 12.44 12.42 3.86
N GLN A 44 11.40 11.79 4.40
CA GLN A 44 10.81 10.56 3.85
C GLN A 44 9.67 10.84 2.88
N SER A 45 8.94 11.94 3.07
CA SER A 45 7.69 12.23 2.35
C SER A 45 7.87 12.26 0.83
N THR A 46 8.90 12.94 0.34
CA THR A 46 9.16 13.06 -1.09
C THR A 46 9.49 11.70 -1.72
N THR A 47 10.36 10.93 -1.09
CA THR A 47 10.78 9.61 -1.59
C THR A 47 9.61 8.63 -1.66
N ILE A 48 8.80 8.55 -0.59
CA ILE A 48 7.65 7.66 -0.55
C ILE A 48 6.66 7.96 -1.69
N LEU A 49 6.32 9.22 -1.87
CA LEU A 49 5.40 9.63 -2.93
C LEU A 49 5.95 9.37 -4.32
N LEU A 50 7.21 9.74 -4.57
CA LEU A 50 7.84 9.52 -5.88
C LEU A 50 7.92 8.04 -6.22
N ASP A 51 8.26 7.19 -5.27
CA ASP A 51 8.33 5.75 -5.48
C ASP A 51 6.95 5.17 -5.80
N ALA A 52 5.93 5.57 -5.07
CA ALA A 52 4.55 5.12 -5.32
C ALA A 52 4.02 5.60 -6.68
N LEU A 53 4.24 6.87 -7.02
CA LEU A 53 3.84 7.44 -8.30
C LEU A 53 4.54 6.74 -9.47
N SER A 54 5.84 6.48 -9.34
CA SER A 54 6.63 5.77 -10.35
C SER A 54 6.14 4.34 -10.57
N ALA A 55 5.83 3.63 -9.49
CA ALA A 55 5.29 2.26 -9.56
C ALA A 55 3.93 2.24 -10.28
N VAL A 56 3.06 3.19 -10.00
CA VAL A 56 1.75 3.29 -10.66
C VAL A 56 1.93 3.45 -12.18
N GLN A 57 2.81 4.36 -12.61
CA GLN A 57 3.09 4.59 -14.03
C GLN A 57 3.76 3.38 -14.69
N ALA A 58 4.72 2.76 -14.03
CA ALA A 58 5.41 1.56 -14.53
C ALA A 58 4.46 0.38 -14.72
N ALA A 59 3.42 0.27 -13.89
CA ALA A 59 2.37 -0.74 -14.04
C ALA A 59 1.41 -0.47 -15.19
N GLY A 60 1.53 0.67 -15.86
CA GLY A 60 0.69 1.05 -17.00
C GLY A 60 -0.58 1.82 -16.62
N TYR A 61 -0.71 2.25 -15.39
CA TYR A 61 -1.84 3.05 -14.94
C TYR A 61 -1.55 4.55 -15.08
N LYS A 62 -2.61 5.30 -15.31
CA LYS A 62 -2.54 6.77 -15.30
C LYS A 62 -2.60 7.28 -13.87
N LEU A 63 -1.85 8.33 -13.61
CA LEU A 63 -1.95 9.03 -12.32
C LEU A 63 -3.23 9.86 -12.26
N PRO A 64 -3.83 10.00 -11.07
CA PRO A 64 -4.95 10.89 -10.89
C PRO A 64 -4.61 12.33 -11.26
N THR A 65 -5.58 13.04 -11.84
CA THR A 65 -5.49 14.48 -12.05
C THR A 65 -6.07 15.21 -10.83
N GLY A 66 -5.49 16.35 -10.50
CA GLY A 66 -5.88 17.14 -9.34
C GLY A 66 -4.82 17.11 -8.24
N ARG A 67 -5.18 17.61 -7.07
CA ARG A 67 -4.34 17.59 -5.90
C ARG A 67 -4.46 16.23 -5.19
N ILE A 68 -3.33 15.60 -4.95
CA ILE A 68 -3.25 14.33 -4.22
C ILE A 68 -2.79 14.62 -2.79
N LEU A 69 -3.59 14.23 -1.81
CA LEU A 69 -3.27 14.32 -0.40
C LEU A 69 -3.26 12.93 0.20
N VAL A 70 -2.11 12.53 0.74
CA VAL A 70 -1.96 11.25 1.46
C VAL A 70 -1.74 11.58 2.94
N SER A 71 -2.52 10.97 3.81
CA SER A 71 -2.39 11.12 5.25
C SER A 71 -2.13 9.77 5.89
N ILE A 72 -1.08 9.66 6.68
CA ILE A 72 -0.71 8.44 7.38
C ILE A 72 -1.00 8.63 8.87
N ASP A 73 -1.88 7.82 9.40
CA ASP A 73 -2.22 7.84 10.82
C ASP A 73 -1.57 6.67 11.55
N GLY A 74 -0.88 6.97 12.66
CA GLY A 74 -0.22 5.99 13.48
C GLY A 74 1.19 5.60 13.06
N PHE A 75 1.84 6.40 12.22
CA PHE A 75 3.20 6.17 11.75
C PHE A 75 4.21 7.09 12.47
N TYR A 76 5.39 6.56 12.78
CA TYR A 76 6.49 7.30 13.40
C TYR A 76 7.71 7.38 12.49
N ASP A 77 8.49 8.46 12.61
CA ASP A 77 9.57 8.80 11.68
C ASP A 77 10.73 7.79 11.61
N ASP A 78 10.97 7.06 12.69
CA ASP A 78 12.02 6.03 12.77
C ASP A 78 11.59 4.68 12.17
N TRP A 79 10.33 4.56 11.71
CA TRP A 79 9.84 3.34 11.10
C TRP A 79 10.22 3.25 9.62
N ASN A 80 10.26 2.02 9.12
CA ASN A 80 10.54 1.78 7.70
C ASN A 80 9.37 2.22 6.82
N SER A 81 9.54 3.32 6.11
CA SER A 81 8.52 3.90 5.25
C SER A 81 8.23 3.09 3.97
N GLU A 82 9.09 2.15 3.62
CA GLU A 82 8.87 1.29 2.43
C GLU A 82 7.60 0.45 2.54
N TYR A 83 7.14 0.14 3.75
CA TYR A 83 5.85 -0.52 3.96
C TYR A 83 4.68 0.24 3.33
N LEU A 84 4.80 1.55 3.19
CA LEU A 84 3.74 2.44 2.69
C LEU A 84 3.64 2.49 1.17
N HIS A 85 4.63 1.96 0.43
CA HIS A 85 4.61 1.99 -1.04
C HIS A 85 3.35 1.32 -1.59
N LEU A 86 3.06 0.09 -1.17
CA LEU A 86 1.94 -0.67 -1.70
C LEU A 86 0.58 -0.02 -1.41
N PRO A 87 0.25 0.35 -0.16
CA PRO A 87 -1.06 0.94 0.10
C PRO A 87 -1.27 2.29 -0.61
N ILE A 88 -0.22 3.11 -0.75
CA ILE A 88 -0.33 4.38 -1.48
C ILE A 88 -0.54 4.12 -2.97
N ALA A 89 0.27 3.27 -3.58
CA ALA A 89 0.14 2.95 -5.00
C ALA A 89 -1.24 2.37 -5.35
N VAL A 90 -1.74 1.43 -4.55
CA VAL A 90 -3.07 0.84 -4.73
C VAL A 90 -4.16 1.90 -4.59
N SER A 91 -4.07 2.78 -3.61
CA SER A 91 -5.06 3.83 -3.40
C SER A 91 -5.14 4.80 -4.58
N LEU A 92 -4.01 5.15 -5.17
CA LEU A 92 -3.96 6.04 -6.35
C LEU A 92 -4.65 5.41 -7.55
N VAL A 93 -4.39 4.13 -7.82
CA VAL A 93 -5.05 3.40 -8.91
C VAL A 93 -6.55 3.29 -8.66
N ALA A 94 -6.95 2.93 -7.45
CA ALA A 94 -8.36 2.80 -7.09
C ALA A 94 -9.13 4.09 -7.29
N LEU A 95 -8.57 5.22 -6.89
CA LEU A 95 -9.21 6.53 -7.05
C LEU A 95 -9.27 6.98 -8.51
N GLN A 96 -8.21 6.71 -9.28
CA GLN A 96 -8.17 7.07 -10.70
C GLN A 96 -9.20 6.33 -11.53
N TYR A 97 -9.40 5.04 -11.25
CA TYR A 97 -10.25 4.17 -12.05
C TYR A 97 -11.59 3.84 -11.39
N ASP A 98 -11.91 4.49 -10.28
CA ASP A 98 -13.13 4.26 -9.50
C ASP A 98 -13.34 2.78 -9.15
N LEU A 99 -12.25 2.10 -8.78
CA LEU A 99 -12.30 0.68 -8.44
C LEU A 99 -12.92 0.45 -7.06
N VAL A 100 -13.69 -0.62 -6.96
CA VAL A 100 -14.18 -1.13 -5.67
C VAL A 100 -13.28 -2.28 -5.24
N LEU A 101 -12.47 -2.05 -4.21
CA LEU A 101 -11.47 -3.00 -3.76
C LEU A 101 -11.94 -3.75 -2.51
N ASP A 102 -11.52 -5.02 -2.42
CA ASP A 102 -11.74 -5.85 -1.24
C ASP A 102 -10.70 -5.54 -0.16
N THR A 103 -10.81 -4.37 0.44
CA THR A 103 -9.88 -3.91 1.48
C THR A 103 -10.14 -4.50 2.86
N LYS A 104 -11.28 -5.17 3.06
CA LYS A 104 -11.63 -5.74 4.37
C LYS A 104 -10.88 -7.04 4.66
N ARG A 105 -10.54 -7.81 3.64
CA ARG A 105 -9.84 -9.08 3.79
C ARG A 105 -8.32 -8.96 3.72
N PHE A 106 -7.81 -7.79 3.45
CA PHE A 106 -6.37 -7.59 3.25
C PHE A 106 -5.82 -6.43 4.07
N PHE A 107 -4.61 -6.61 4.56
CA PHE A 107 -3.70 -5.51 4.84
C PHE A 107 -2.81 -5.30 3.63
N LEU A 108 -2.63 -4.06 3.19
CA LEU A 108 -1.69 -3.72 2.13
C LEU A 108 -0.44 -3.14 2.76
N SER A 109 0.67 -3.83 2.57
CA SER A 109 1.92 -3.44 3.20
C SER A 109 3.09 -4.02 2.42
N GLY A 110 4.09 -3.22 2.17
CA GLY A 110 5.33 -3.70 1.59
C GLY A 110 5.93 -2.77 0.54
N PRO A 111 7.23 -2.97 0.28
CA PRO A 111 7.94 -2.22 -0.74
C PRO A 111 7.50 -2.60 -2.15
N VAL A 112 7.47 -1.60 -3.02
CA VAL A 112 7.26 -1.78 -4.46
C VAL A 112 8.42 -1.10 -5.19
N SER A 113 9.00 -1.77 -6.17
CA SER A 113 10.09 -1.20 -6.95
C SER A 113 9.58 -0.11 -7.90
N LEU A 114 10.49 0.66 -8.46
CA LEU A 114 10.18 1.67 -9.48
C LEU A 114 9.60 1.05 -10.75
N ASP A 115 9.84 -0.25 -10.98
CA ASP A 115 9.28 -1.04 -12.08
C ASP A 115 7.95 -1.72 -11.72
N ALA A 116 7.35 -1.34 -10.60
CA ALA A 116 6.09 -1.87 -10.06
C ALA A 116 6.14 -3.33 -9.58
N GLU A 117 7.31 -3.92 -9.42
CA GLU A 117 7.47 -5.26 -8.86
C GLU A 117 7.38 -5.22 -7.33
N LEU A 118 6.70 -6.21 -6.75
CA LEU A 118 6.70 -6.38 -5.31
C LEU A 118 8.08 -6.85 -4.85
N LYS A 119 8.58 -6.19 -3.80
CA LYS A 119 9.81 -6.59 -3.13
C LYS A 119 9.50 -7.33 -1.84
N ASP A 120 10.49 -8.04 -1.32
CA ASP A 120 10.36 -8.77 -0.05
C ASP A 120 9.87 -7.83 1.06
N VAL A 121 8.83 -8.27 1.76
CA VAL A 121 8.27 -7.53 2.89
C VAL A 121 9.18 -7.78 4.10
N PRO A 122 9.76 -6.72 4.69
CA PRO A 122 10.54 -6.88 5.92
C PRO A 122 9.67 -7.46 7.04
N ASP A 123 10.25 -8.35 7.83
CA ASP A 123 9.54 -8.99 8.95
C ASP A 123 8.19 -9.62 8.55
N ALA A 124 8.14 -10.24 7.38
CA ALA A 124 6.91 -10.80 6.81
C ALA A 124 6.21 -11.78 7.74
N ARG A 125 6.95 -12.51 8.56
CA ARG A 125 6.39 -13.45 9.54
C ARG A 125 5.54 -12.71 10.57
N ASP A 126 6.09 -11.65 11.15
CA ASP A 126 5.37 -10.85 12.15
C ASP A 126 4.15 -10.15 11.55
N ILE A 127 4.29 -9.63 10.34
CA ILE A 127 3.19 -9.02 9.58
C ILE A 127 2.10 -10.05 9.31
N THR A 128 2.46 -11.25 8.88
CA THR A 128 1.51 -12.32 8.61
C THR A 128 0.80 -12.79 9.88
N ASP A 129 1.51 -12.86 11.00
CA ASP A 129 0.92 -13.27 12.29
C ASP A 129 -0.18 -12.31 12.75
N ILE A 130 0.01 -11.01 12.60
CA ILE A 130 -1.05 -10.06 12.96
C ILE A 130 -2.21 -10.11 11.97
N ALA A 131 -1.94 -10.27 10.70
CA ALA A 131 -2.98 -10.43 9.69
C ALA A 131 -3.86 -11.66 10.00
N LYS A 132 -3.22 -12.77 10.31
CA LYS A 132 -3.88 -14.01 10.76
C LYS A 132 -4.79 -13.78 11.96
N ARG A 133 -4.31 -13.13 13.00
CA ARG A 133 -5.08 -12.86 14.21
C ARG A 133 -6.33 -12.00 13.94
N LEU A 134 -6.26 -11.14 12.93
CA LEU A 134 -7.33 -10.23 12.56
C LEU A 134 -8.18 -10.73 11.38
N GLY A 135 -7.96 -11.99 10.95
CA GLY A 135 -8.73 -12.60 9.86
C GLY A 135 -8.46 -11.98 8.50
N ARG A 136 -7.29 -11.42 8.30
CA ARG A 136 -6.87 -10.79 7.03
C ARG A 136 -5.70 -11.53 6.40
N LYS A 137 -5.45 -11.22 5.13
CA LYS A 137 -4.30 -11.71 4.36
C LYS A 137 -3.41 -10.54 3.94
N ILE A 138 -2.18 -10.86 3.57
CA ILE A 138 -1.22 -9.91 3.00
C ILE A 138 -0.78 -10.38 1.62
N PHE A 139 -0.20 -9.49 0.85
CA PHE A 139 0.46 -9.85 -0.41
C PHE A 139 1.96 -9.98 -0.19
N LEU A 140 2.55 -11.02 -0.75
CA LEU A 140 3.99 -11.24 -0.76
C LEU A 140 4.47 -11.50 -2.19
N PRO A 141 5.69 -11.07 -2.56
CA PRO A 141 6.26 -11.48 -3.83
C PRO A 141 6.38 -13.01 -3.88
N LYS A 142 6.20 -13.59 -5.06
CA LYS A 142 6.17 -15.06 -5.24
C LYS A 142 7.39 -15.75 -4.66
N GLY A 143 8.58 -15.18 -4.83
CA GLY A 143 9.81 -15.76 -4.29
C GLY A 143 9.80 -15.87 -2.77
N GLN A 144 9.39 -14.82 -2.08
CA GLN A 144 9.29 -14.82 -0.62
C GLN A 144 8.18 -15.77 -0.14
N TYR A 145 7.04 -15.78 -0.81
CA TYR A 145 5.93 -16.68 -0.50
C TYR A 145 6.34 -18.15 -0.57
N ILE A 146 7.04 -18.54 -1.64
CA ILE A 146 7.50 -19.92 -1.85
C ILE A 146 8.52 -20.36 -0.80
N LYS A 147 9.48 -19.49 -0.45
CA LYS A 147 10.48 -19.78 0.58
C LYS A 147 9.87 -20.02 1.96
N GLY A 148 8.75 -19.37 2.25
CA GLY A 148 8.04 -19.50 3.52
C GLY A 148 6.68 -20.18 3.41
N LEU A 149 6.48 -21.08 2.45
CA LEU A 149 5.18 -21.66 2.10
C LEU A 149 4.43 -22.24 3.30
N THR A 150 5.11 -22.96 4.18
CA THR A 150 4.50 -23.55 5.38
C THR A 150 4.00 -22.51 6.39
N THR A 151 4.59 -21.32 6.37
CA THR A 151 4.20 -20.20 7.25
C THR A 151 3.11 -19.34 6.61
N PHE A 152 3.19 -19.11 5.30
CA PHE A 152 2.41 -18.09 4.62
C PHE A 152 1.17 -18.58 3.87
N GLN A 153 1.09 -19.89 3.54
CA GLN A 153 0.11 -20.41 2.57
C GLN A 153 -1.36 -20.06 2.83
N ASP A 154 -1.76 -19.90 4.09
CA ASP A 154 -3.15 -19.62 4.45
C ASP A 154 -3.44 -18.13 4.67
N TYR A 155 -2.41 -17.30 4.82
CA TYR A 155 -2.52 -15.91 5.26
C TYR A 155 -1.84 -14.92 4.36
N ALA A 156 -1.24 -15.38 3.27
CA ALA A 156 -0.64 -14.54 2.26
C ALA A 156 -1.09 -14.96 0.87
N VAL A 157 -1.08 -14.03 -0.05
CA VAL A 157 -1.36 -14.23 -1.47
C VAL A 157 -0.10 -13.86 -2.24
N PRO A 158 0.45 -14.78 -3.06
CA PRO A 158 1.59 -14.43 -3.90
C PRO A 158 1.16 -13.50 -5.03
N ALA A 159 1.96 -12.49 -5.28
CA ALA A 159 1.79 -11.57 -6.40
C ALA A 159 3.15 -11.14 -6.92
N ASP A 160 3.28 -10.90 -8.21
CA ASP A 160 4.55 -10.47 -8.81
C ASP A 160 4.71 -8.95 -8.75
N ASP A 161 3.62 -8.23 -9.00
CA ASP A 161 3.65 -6.80 -9.21
C ASP A 161 2.37 -6.11 -8.74
N LEU A 162 2.36 -4.78 -8.85
CA LEU A 162 1.22 -3.95 -8.49
C LEU A 162 -0.06 -4.34 -9.23
N LYS A 163 0.07 -4.70 -10.51
CA LYS A 163 -1.08 -5.09 -11.33
C LYS A 163 -1.73 -6.38 -10.82
N ASP A 164 -0.92 -7.35 -10.43
CA ASP A 164 -1.42 -8.59 -9.80
C ASP A 164 -2.19 -8.30 -8.52
N VAL A 165 -1.68 -7.41 -7.67
CA VAL A 165 -2.36 -7.01 -6.44
C VAL A 165 -3.71 -6.37 -6.75
N ILE A 166 -3.75 -5.43 -7.68
CA ILE A 166 -4.99 -4.75 -8.10
C ILE A 166 -6.00 -5.77 -8.62
N ASN A 167 -5.57 -6.72 -9.45
CA ASN A 167 -6.46 -7.74 -10.00
C ASN A 167 -7.07 -8.66 -8.93
N HIS A 168 -6.33 -8.94 -7.86
CA HIS A 168 -6.84 -9.70 -6.73
C HIS A 168 -7.84 -8.91 -5.86
N LEU A 169 -7.66 -7.61 -5.76
CA LEU A 169 -8.47 -6.73 -4.92
C LEU A 169 -9.73 -6.24 -5.62
N ASP A 170 -9.71 -6.14 -6.95
CA ASP A 170 -10.85 -5.63 -7.72
C ASP A 170 -12.02 -6.61 -7.64
N ILE A 171 -13.13 -6.16 -7.07
CA ILE A 171 -14.33 -6.98 -6.86
C ILE A 171 -15.17 -7.08 -8.16
N PHE A 172 -14.95 -6.19 -9.09
CA PHE A 172 -15.65 -6.13 -10.37
C PHE A 172 -14.66 -6.24 -11.55
#